data_88e34f6c0ccc121668c9c965ba4048f1
#
_entry.id   88e34f6c0ccc121668c9c965ba4048f1
#
_cell.length_a   1.000
_cell.length_b   1.000
_cell.length_c   1.000
_cell.angle_alpha   90.00
_cell.angle_beta   90.00
_cell.angle_gamma   90.00
#
_symmetry.space_group_name_H-M   'P 1'
#
loop_
_entity.id
_entity.type
_entity.pdbx_description
1 polymer ?
#
loop_
_entity_poly.entity_id
_entity_poly.type
_entity_poly.pdbx_seq_one_letter_code
_entity_poly.pdbx_strand_id
1 'polypeptide(L)'
;VGYHIEYNQYVVDFLLEKSYQFYNLLLHGQDIINNSKNDQQMKMGLDEIRPEADDSLAYQNYMNKNYLERLDPTSKMIGDDKILEIAERYTEITKKLSQLNKDKRYQTNLIRSYLNENEVKKVLLPYEKGYISCYKNLVVRYNE
;
A
#
# COMPACT_ATOMS: atom_id res chain seq x y z
N VAL A 1 11.55 29.93 -5.14
CA VAL A 1 11.01 29.40 -3.88
C VAL A 1 12.03 28.41 -3.35
N GLY A 2 12.77 28.77 -2.28
CA GLY A 2 13.71 27.87 -1.63
C GLY A 2 12.97 27.08 -0.54
N TYR A 3 13.12 25.76 -0.55
CA TYR A 3 12.65 24.92 0.55
C TYR A 3 13.77 24.78 1.57
N HIS A 4 13.49 25.13 2.82
CA HIS A 4 14.40 24.84 3.92
C HIS A 4 14.04 23.45 4.47
N ILE A 5 14.96 22.48 4.29
CA ILE A 5 14.81 21.14 4.88
C ILE A 5 15.68 21.13 6.13
N GLU A 6 15.04 20.97 7.29
CA GLU A 6 15.78 20.79 8.54
C GLU A 6 16.52 19.45 8.54
N TYR A 7 17.80 19.52 8.90
CA TYR A 7 18.61 18.31 9.05
C TYR A 7 18.14 17.50 10.26
N ASN A 8 17.81 16.24 10.02
CA ASN A 8 17.40 15.31 11.07
C ASN A 8 18.37 14.11 11.08
N GLN A 9 19.25 14.07 12.08
CA GLN A 9 20.25 13.00 12.24
C GLN A 9 19.62 11.61 12.29
N TYR A 10 18.50 11.46 12.99
CA TYR A 10 17.80 10.17 13.10
C TYR A 10 17.34 9.64 11.73
N VAL A 11 16.81 10.53 10.88
CA VAL A 11 16.39 10.15 9.52
C VAL A 11 17.60 9.76 8.67
N VAL A 12 18.70 10.49 8.80
CA VAL A 12 19.96 10.19 8.08
C VAL A 12 20.50 8.82 8.50
N ASP A 13 20.59 8.56 9.80
CA ASP A 13 21.09 7.28 10.33
C ASP A 13 20.19 6.11 9.90
N PHE A 14 18.88 6.29 9.95
CA PHE A 14 17.93 5.30 9.45
C PHE A 14 18.13 5.01 7.95
N LEU A 15 18.27 6.04 7.12
CA LEU A 15 18.49 5.86 5.68
C LEU A 15 19.83 5.18 5.38
N LEU A 16 20.89 5.52 6.12
CA LEU A 16 22.20 4.88 5.98
C LEU A 16 22.14 3.40 6.37
N GLU A 17 21.46 3.07 7.48
CA GLU A 17 21.27 1.69 7.91
C GLU A 17 20.51 0.88 6.85
N LYS A 18 19.40 1.40 6.33
CA LYS A 18 18.62 0.75 5.28
C LYS A 18 19.39 0.58 3.98
N SER A 19 20.17 1.58 3.59
CA SER A 19 21.04 1.51 2.41
C SER A 19 22.12 0.44 2.58
N TYR A 20 22.71 0.31 3.76
CA TYR A 20 23.71 -0.71 4.07
C TYR A 20 23.11 -2.13 4.06
N GLN A 21 21.92 -2.31 4.65
CA GLN A 21 21.19 -3.57 4.62
C GLN A 21 20.91 -3.99 3.18
N PHE A 22 20.44 -3.06 2.34
CA PHE A 22 20.18 -3.32 0.92
C PHE A 22 21.44 -3.68 0.15
N TYR A 23 22.53 -2.96 0.38
CA TYR A 23 23.82 -3.26 -0.26
C TYR A 23 24.32 -4.66 0.08
N ASN A 24 24.22 -5.08 1.34
CA ASN A 24 24.60 -6.43 1.76
C ASN A 24 23.72 -7.51 1.10
N LEU A 25 22.42 -7.27 0.94
CA LEU A 25 21.54 -8.17 0.20
C LEU A 25 21.95 -8.31 -1.28
N LEU A 26 22.35 -7.22 -1.92
CA LEU A 26 22.86 -7.25 -3.31
C LEU A 26 24.13 -8.07 -3.43
N LEU A 27 25.09 -7.88 -2.51
CA LEU A 27 26.33 -8.66 -2.49
C LEU A 27 26.04 -10.15 -2.28
N HIS A 28 25.17 -10.48 -1.33
CA HIS A 28 24.75 -11.86 -1.10
C HIS A 28 24.08 -12.48 -2.32
N GLY A 29 23.17 -11.74 -2.97
CA GLY A 29 22.55 -12.19 -4.22
C GLY A 29 23.56 -12.46 -5.33
N GLN A 30 24.56 -11.60 -5.45
CA GLN A 30 25.65 -11.77 -6.42
C GLN A 30 26.50 -13.02 -6.10
N ASP A 31 26.79 -13.28 -4.85
CA ASP A 31 27.51 -14.46 -4.41
C ASP A 31 26.71 -15.74 -4.70
N ILE A 32 25.40 -15.75 -4.47
CA ILE A 32 24.52 -16.87 -4.83
C ILE A 32 24.59 -17.14 -6.34
N ILE A 33 24.47 -16.11 -7.17
CA ILE A 33 24.52 -16.25 -8.62
C ILE A 33 25.88 -16.83 -9.08
N ASN A 34 26.97 -16.30 -8.54
CA ASN A 34 28.33 -16.68 -8.95
C ASN A 34 28.73 -18.09 -8.49
N ASN A 35 28.22 -18.55 -7.34
CA ASN A 35 28.62 -19.82 -6.73
C ASN A 35 27.62 -20.96 -6.95
N SER A 36 26.46 -20.70 -7.54
CA SER A 36 25.47 -21.73 -7.85
C SER A 36 25.92 -22.64 -8.99
N LYS A 37 25.83 -23.95 -8.77
CA LYS A 37 26.24 -24.97 -9.75
C LYS A 37 25.20 -25.23 -10.85
N ASN A 38 23.96 -24.84 -10.61
CA ASN A 38 22.84 -24.98 -11.53
C ASN A 38 21.70 -23.98 -11.20
N ASP A 39 20.77 -23.84 -12.15
CA ASP A 39 19.64 -22.90 -12.04
C ASP A 39 18.73 -23.19 -10.82
N GLN A 40 18.56 -24.46 -10.45
CA GLN A 40 17.74 -24.84 -9.29
C GLN A 40 18.36 -24.34 -7.98
N GLN A 41 19.65 -24.54 -7.80
CA GLN A 41 20.39 -24.06 -6.63
C GLN A 41 20.40 -22.53 -6.56
N MET A 42 20.61 -21.88 -7.68
CA MET A 42 20.53 -20.41 -7.78
C MET A 42 19.15 -19.91 -7.39
N LYS A 43 18.08 -20.51 -7.92
CA LYS A 43 16.71 -20.12 -7.61
C LYS A 43 16.40 -20.29 -6.12
N MET A 44 16.77 -21.42 -5.52
CA MET A 44 16.57 -21.64 -4.08
C MET A 44 17.28 -20.58 -3.23
N GLY A 45 18.56 -20.29 -3.53
CA GLY A 45 19.32 -19.28 -2.79
C GLY A 45 18.74 -17.86 -2.95
N LEU A 46 18.28 -17.50 -4.15
CA LEU A 46 17.63 -16.19 -4.38
C LEU A 46 16.26 -16.11 -3.69
N ASP A 47 15.53 -17.22 -3.55
CA ASP A 47 14.28 -17.25 -2.81
C ASP A 47 14.48 -17.03 -1.30
N GLU A 48 15.63 -17.43 -0.72
CA GLU A 48 15.96 -17.20 0.69
C GLU A 48 16.19 -15.71 1.01
N ILE A 49 16.68 -14.93 0.05
CA ILE A 49 16.92 -13.49 0.21
C ILE A 49 15.79 -12.62 -0.37
N ARG A 50 14.67 -13.24 -0.76
CA ARG A 50 13.50 -12.52 -1.25
C ARG A 50 12.98 -11.54 -0.19
N PRO A 51 12.67 -10.29 -0.57
CA PRO A 51 12.01 -9.37 0.34
C PRO A 51 10.72 -9.96 0.90
N GLU A 52 10.48 -9.74 2.19
CA GLU A 52 9.19 -10.07 2.80
C GLU A 52 8.07 -9.26 2.16
N ALA A 53 6.86 -9.84 2.16
CA ALA A 53 5.69 -9.16 1.64
C ALA A 53 5.37 -7.91 2.48
N ASP A 54 5.25 -6.78 1.80
CA ASP A 54 4.83 -5.51 2.39
C ASP A 54 3.56 -4.98 1.71
N ASP A 55 3.05 -3.85 2.15
CA ASP A 55 1.86 -3.19 1.63
C ASP A 55 2.14 -2.21 0.49
N SER A 56 3.38 -2.18 -0.03
CA SER A 56 3.79 -1.23 -1.06
C SER A 56 3.33 -1.63 -2.47
N LEU A 57 3.00 -0.62 -3.28
CA LEU A 57 2.78 -0.83 -4.72
C LEU A 57 4.05 -1.33 -5.42
N ALA A 58 5.24 -0.99 -4.90
CA ALA A 58 6.51 -1.44 -5.46
C ALA A 58 6.63 -2.95 -5.34
N TYR A 59 6.34 -3.54 -4.16
CA TYR A 59 6.33 -4.98 -3.96
C TYR A 59 5.28 -5.67 -4.85
N GLN A 60 4.06 -5.13 -4.91
CA GLN A 60 3.00 -5.67 -5.75
C GLN A 60 3.42 -5.71 -7.24
N ASN A 61 3.98 -4.61 -7.75
CA ASN A 61 4.45 -4.53 -9.14
C ASN A 61 5.63 -5.48 -9.39
N TYR A 62 6.54 -5.60 -8.45
CA TYR A 62 7.65 -6.55 -8.52
C TYR A 62 7.15 -7.99 -8.62
N MET A 63 6.20 -8.40 -7.77
CA MET A 63 5.61 -9.74 -7.78
C MET A 63 4.87 -10.02 -9.09
N ASN A 64 4.05 -9.09 -9.55
CA ASN A 64 3.32 -9.26 -10.81
C ASN A 64 4.29 -9.46 -11.98
N LYS A 65 5.25 -8.55 -12.17
CA LYS A 65 6.17 -8.57 -13.31
C LYS A 65 7.13 -9.75 -13.31
N ASN A 66 7.66 -10.11 -12.16
CA ASN A 66 8.74 -11.11 -12.08
C ASN A 66 8.25 -12.54 -11.84
N TYR A 67 7.04 -12.70 -11.33
CA TYR A 67 6.51 -14.01 -10.99
C TYR A 67 5.18 -14.30 -11.66
N LEU A 68 4.12 -13.56 -11.34
CA LEU A 68 2.75 -13.93 -11.74
C LEU A 68 2.53 -13.92 -13.25
N GLU A 69 3.07 -12.92 -13.98
CA GLU A 69 2.96 -12.84 -15.44
C GLU A 69 3.67 -13.99 -16.21
N ARG A 70 4.58 -14.69 -15.52
CA ARG A 70 5.37 -15.79 -16.10
C ARG A 70 4.82 -17.17 -15.77
N LEU A 71 3.81 -17.25 -14.89
CA LEU A 71 3.22 -18.53 -14.52
C LEU A 71 2.24 -19.00 -15.59
N ASP A 72 2.19 -20.33 -15.77
CA ASP A 72 1.14 -20.94 -16.58
C ASP A 72 -0.23 -20.71 -15.93
N PRO A 73 -1.17 -20.01 -16.60
CA PRO A 73 -2.48 -19.71 -16.04
C PRO A 73 -3.34 -20.95 -15.78
N THR A 74 -2.95 -22.11 -16.32
CA THR A 74 -3.65 -23.38 -16.11
C THR A 74 -3.12 -24.17 -14.92
N SER A 75 -1.94 -23.80 -14.39
CA SER A 75 -1.35 -24.49 -13.24
C SER A 75 -2.19 -24.24 -11.97
N LYS A 76 -2.44 -25.33 -11.24
CA LYS A 76 -3.26 -25.32 -10.01
C LYS A 76 -2.58 -26.14 -8.94
N MET A 77 -2.70 -25.70 -7.70
CA MET A 77 -2.32 -26.48 -6.53
C MET A 77 -3.39 -26.37 -5.44
N ILE A 78 -3.42 -27.34 -4.53
CA ILE A 78 -4.23 -27.23 -3.32
C ILE A 78 -3.44 -26.38 -2.33
N GLY A 79 -4.06 -25.32 -1.80
CA GLY A 79 -3.47 -24.45 -0.76
C GLY A 79 -3.35 -25.20 0.57
N ASP A 80 -2.41 -24.73 1.38
CA ASP A 80 -2.25 -25.15 2.78
C ASP A 80 -3.07 -24.29 3.75
N ASP A 81 -3.03 -24.63 5.04
CA ASP A 81 -3.76 -23.89 6.08
C ASP A 81 -3.31 -22.43 6.18
N LYS A 82 -2.05 -22.14 5.89
CA LYS A 82 -1.50 -20.78 5.91
C LYS A 82 -2.15 -19.90 4.85
N ILE A 83 -2.30 -20.38 3.62
CA ILE A 83 -2.96 -19.61 2.56
C ILE A 83 -4.46 -19.48 2.80
N LEU A 84 -5.07 -20.49 3.44
CA LEU A 84 -6.46 -20.41 3.85
C LEU A 84 -6.69 -19.29 4.86
N GLU A 85 -5.88 -19.18 5.90
CA GLU A 85 -5.94 -18.10 6.90
C GLU A 85 -5.77 -16.71 6.24
N ILE A 86 -4.81 -16.56 5.33
CA ILE A 86 -4.61 -15.33 4.57
C ILE A 86 -5.84 -14.96 3.75
N ALA A 87 -6.46 -15.93 3.07
CA ALA A 87 -7.64 -15.73 2.24
C ALA A 87 -8.88 -15.34 3.07
N GLU A 88 -9.06 -15.96 4.25
CA GLU A 88 -10.13 -15.60 5.19
C GLU A 88 -9.95 -14.16 5.69
N ARG A 89 -8.75 -13.80 6.10
CA ARG A 89 -8.42 -12.44 6.54
C ARG A 89 -8.63 -11.39 5.44
N TYR A 90 -8.19 -11.70 4.22
CA TYR A 90 -8.45 -10.84 3.05
C TYR A 90 -9.95 -10.64 2.81
N THR A 91 -10.72 -11.72 2.90
CA THR A 91 -12.18 -11.69 2.72
C THR A 91 -12.87 -10.83 3.79
N GLU A 92 -12.43 -10.94 5.05
CA GLU A 92 -12.94 -10.12 6.16
C GLU A 92 -12.64 -8.63 5.94
N ILE A 93 -11.40 -8.28 5.56
CA ILE A 93 -11.00 -6.90 5.23
C ILE A 93 -11.85 -6.36 4.08
N THR A 94 -12.07 -7.14 3.04
CA THR A 94 -12.88 -6.76 1.88
C THR A 94 -14.33 -6.47 2.27
N LYS A 95 -14.93 -7.29 3.16
CA LYS A 95 -16.27 -7.05 3.70
C LYS A 95 -16.34 -5.76 4.50
N LYS A 96 -15.37 -5.52 5.40
CA LYS A 96 -15.27 -4.26 6.19
C LYS A 96 -15.13 -3.04 5.27
N LEU A 97 -14.27 -3.11 4.27
CA LEU A 97 -14.08 -2.04 3.29
C LEU A 97 -15.39 -1.74 2.51
N SER A 98 -16.10 -2.78 2.08
CA SER A 98 -17.39 -2.64 1.42
C SER A 98 -18.41 -1.93 2.32
N GLN A 99 -18.48 -2.28 3.60
CA GLN A 99 -19.37 -1.62 4.56
C GLN A 99 -18.99 -0.16 4.76
N LEU A 100 -17.71 0.14 5.02
CA LEU A 100 -17.21 1.51 5.17
C LEU A 100 -17.49 2.38 3.93
N ASN A 101 -17.40 1.81 2.74
CA ASN A 101 -17.75 2.52 1.51
C ASN A 101 -19.26 2.83 1.40
N LYS A 102 -20.14 1.95 1.92
CA LYS A 102 -21.58 2.23 2.01
C LYS A 102 -21.85 3.35 3.01
N ASP A 103 -21.23 3.30 4.18
CA ASP A 103 -21.38 4.31 5.22
C ASP A 103 -20.86 5.68 4.75
N LYS A 104 -19.70 5.72 4.10
CA LYS A 104 -19.16 6.93 3.48
C LYS A 104 -20.14 7.51 2.45
N ARG A 105 -20.74 6.66 1.61
CA ARG A 105 -21.72 7.09 0.61
C ARG A 105 -22.98 7.65 1.27
N TYR A 106 -23.46 7.02 2.33
CA TYR A 106 -24.59 7.51 3.10
C TYR A 106 -24.31 8.89 3.68
N GLN A 107 -23.16 9.09 4.36
CA GLN A 107 -22.77 10.39 4.88
C GLN A 107 -22.61 11.45 3.78
N THR A 108 -22.05 11.06 2.63
CA THR A 108 -21.97 11.93 1.45
C THR A 108 -23.35 12.40 0.99
N ASN A 109 -24.34 11.53 0.98
CA ASN A 109 -25.70 11.85 0.57
C ASN A 109 -26.39 12.77 1.59
N LEU A 110 -26.19 12.55 2.90
CA LEU A 110 -26.69 13.47 3.94
C LEU A 110 -26.13 14.88 3.77
N ILE A 111 -24.83 15.00 3.53
CA ILE A 111 -24.19 16.30 3.30
C ILE A 111 -24.77 16.97 2.06
N ARG A 112 -24.96 16.24 0.97
CA ARG A 112 -25.55 16.77 -0.27
C ARG A 112 -27.00 17.22 -0.06
N SER A 113 -27.80 16.43 0.68
CA SER A 113 -29.18 16.81 1.03
C SER A 113 -29.20 18.11 1.81
N TYR A 114 -28.37 18.23 2.85
CA TYR A 114 -28.25 19.43 3.66
C TYR A 114 -27.87 20.66 2.82
N LEU A 115 -26.87 20.54 1.93
CA LEU A 115 -26.46 21.64 1.05
C LEU A 115 -27.59 22.04 0.09
N ASN A 116 -28.32 21.07 -0.44
CA ASN A 116 -29.44 21.32 -1.34
C ASN A 116 -30.62 21.97 -0.63
N GLU A 117 -31.01 21.49 0.55
CA GLU A 117 -32.12 22.04 1.36
C GLU A 117 -31.85 23.49 1.78
N ASN A 118 -30.58 23.87 1.97
CA ASN A 118 -30.17 25.25 2.30
C ASN A 118 -29.75 26.06 1.06
N GLU A 119 -29.89 25.53 -0.14
CA GLU A 119 -29.56 26.18 -1.42
C GLU A 119 -28.12 26.72 -1.47
N VAL A 120 -27.17 26.08 -0.81
CA VAL A 120 -25.77 26.51 -0.71
C VAL A 120 -24.81 25.49 -1.27
N LYS A 121 -23.71 25.96 -1.87
CA LYS A 121 -22.62 25.10 -2.37
C LYS A 121 -21.46 24.93 -1.37
N LYS A 122 -21.45 25.76 -0.32
CA LYS A 122 -20.41 25.75 0.70
C LYS A 122 -20.99 26.12 2.06
N VAL A 123 -20.58 25.37 3.08
CA VAL A 123 -20.91 25.63 4.48
C VAL A 123 -19.60 25.69 5.28
N LEU A 124 -19.47 26.68 6.13
CA LEU A 124 -18.41 26.75 7.13
C LEU A 124 -18.83 25.93 8.34
N LEU A 125 -17.94 25.12 8.84
CA LEU A 125 -18.19 24.33 10.04
C LEU A 125 -18.08 25.24 11.28
N PRO A 126 -18.91 24.99 12.31
CA PRO A 126 -18.82 25.72 13.57
C PRO A 126 -17.42 25.68 14.18
N TYR A 127 -17.12 26.69 15.01
CA TYR A 127 -15.85 26.77 15.75
C TYR A 127 -14.60 26.73 14.85
N GLU A 128 -14.68 27.29 13.64
CA GLU A 128 -13.58 27.35 12.68
C GLU A 128 -12.98 25.98 12.28
N LYS A 129 -13.75 24.91 12.51
CA LYS A 129 -13.31 23.53 12.23
C LYS A 129 -13.14 23.18 10.74
N GLY A 130 -13.32 24.14 9.86
CA GLY A 130 -13.13 23.92 8.43
C GLY A 130 -14.36 24.24 7.59
N TYR A 131 -14.49 23.55 6.46
CA TYR A 131 -15.62 23.75 5.58
C TYR A 131 -16.00 22.50 4.78
N ILE A 132 -17.24 22.48 4.30
CA ILE A 132 -17.75 21.52 3.34
C ILE A 132 -18.15 22.27 2.07
N SER A 133 -17.78 21.78 0.90
CA SER A 133 -18.19 22.33 -0.38
C SER A 133 -18.47 21.25 -1.40
N CYS A 134 -19.44 21.51 -2.28
CA CYS A 134 -19.82 20.59 -3.37
C CYS A 134 -20.04 21.40 -4.66
N TYR A 135 -18.99 21.49 -5.50
CA TYR A 135 -19.10 22.05 -6.85
C TYR A 135 -19.24 20.91 -7.88
N LYS A 136 -18.12 20.28 -8.27
CA LYS A 136 -18.12 19.02 -9.04
C LYS A 136 -18.00 17.80 -8.13
N ASN A 137 -17.14 17.91 -7.13
CA ASN A 137 -16.89 16.87 -6.14
C ASN A 137 -17.19 17.40 -4.74
N LEU A 138 -17.58 16.50 -3.84
CA LEU A 138 -17.69 16.81 -2.43
C LEU A 138 -16.28 16.93 -1.82
N VAL A 139 -16.01 18.06 -1.19
CA VAL A 139 -14.78 18.33 -0.46
C VAL A 139 -15.16 18.64 0.99
N VAL A 140 -14.60 17.88 1.91
CA VAL A 140 -14.68 18.13 3.36
C VAL A 140 -13.27 18.45 3.83
N ARG A 141 -13.06 19.64 4.39
CA ARG A 141 -11.79 20.04 5.01
C ARG A 141 -12.02 20.33 6.48
N TYR A 142 -11.25 19.65 7.30
CA TYR A 142 -11.17 19.86 8.74
C TYR A 142 -9.86 20.61 9.04
N ASN A 143 -9.94 21.63 9.91
CA ASN A 143 -8.75 22.25 10.49
C ASN A 143 -8.41 21.47 11.77
N GLU A 144 -7.19 21.02 11.89
CA GLU A 144 -6.65 20.39 13.11
C GLU A 144 -6.35 21.43 14.18
#